data_99d11c12930eca302a089543a2853f07
#
_entry.id   99d11c12930eca302a089543a2853f07
#
_cell.length_a   1.000
_cell.length_b   1.000
_cell.length_c   1.000
_cell.angle_alpha   90.00
_cell.angle_beta   90.00
_cell.angle_gamma   90.00
#
_symmetry.space_group_name_H-M   'P 1'
#
loop_
_entity.id
_entity.type
_entity.pdbx_description
1 polymer ?
#
loop_
_entity_poly.entity_id
_entity_poly.type
_entity_poly.pdbx_seq_one_letter_code
_entity_poly.pdbx_strand_id
1 'polypeptide(L)'
;MFSDALMLLPKALGETVYMVAVSMIVASAIGIPLGVLLLATGKNQVLELGIANKTLSAIVNCVRSIPFIILMVAIIPFTRLIVGSSIGTTAAIVPLIIASIPLIARLVETSLREVPYGLIEAALSMGATPYQIIRRVLLPKAMPSIVAQLTTVI
;
A
#
# COMPACT_ATOMS: atom_id res chain seq x y z
N MET A 1 -29.12 28.48 -7.53
CA MET A 1 -27.89 28.35 -6.68
C MET A 1 -27.92 27.13 -5.75
N PHE A 2 -28.91 26.95 -4.86
CA PHE A 2 -29.03 25.73 -4.03
C PHE A 2 -29.44 24.49 -4.82
N SER A 3 -30.34 24.62 -5.79
CA SER A 3 -30.77 23.53 -6.66
C SER A 3 -29.67 22.99 -7.56
N ASP A 4 -28.81 23.86 -8.07
CA ASP A 4 -27.67 23.48 -8.92
C ASP A 4 -26.61 22.74 -8.14
N ALA A 5 -26.38 23.17 -6.88
CA ALA A 5 -25.46 22.46 -5.95
C ALA A 5 -25.98 21.04 -5.62
N LEU A 6 -27.28 20.87 -5.40
CA LEU A 6 -27.90 19.55 -5.16
C LEU A 6 -27.80 18.60 -6.36
N MET A 7 -27.84 19.11 -7.58
CA MET A 7 -27.67 18.30 -8.80
C MET A 7 -26.20 17.92 -9.05
N LEU A 8 -25.25 18.74 -8.57
CA LEU A 8 -23.81 18.45 -8.71
C LEU A 8 -23.28 17.47 -7.66
N LEU A 9 -23.94 17.37 -6.48
CA LEU A 9 -23.54 16.48 -5.39
C LEU A 9 -23.42 15.00 -5.80
N PRO A 10 -24.42 14.37 -6.46
CA PRO A 10 -24.32 12.96 -6.81
C PRO A 10 -23.19 12.69 -7.82
N LYS A 11 -22.94 13.62 -8.73
CA LYS A 11 -21.85 13.52 -9.69
C LYS A 11 -20.49 13.61 -8.98
N ALA A 12 -20.31 14.60 -8.10
CA ALA A 12 -19.08 14.78 -7.33
C ALA A 12 -18.80 13.59 -6.40
N LEU A 13 -19.84 13.04 -5.75
CA LEU A 13 -19.73 11.82 -4.95
C LEU A 13 -19.30 10.62 -5.80
N GLY A 14 -19.92 10.42 -6.96
CA GLY A 14 -19.55 9.35 -7.88
C GLY A 14 -18.11 9.44 -8.36
N GLU A 15 -17.66 10.64 -8.72
CA GLU A 15 -16.25 10.88 -9.09
C GLU A 15 -15.29 10.60 -7.93
N THR A 16 -15.62 11.02 -6.72
CA THR A 16 -14.80 10.76 -5.52
C THR A 16 -14.70 9.26 -5.21
N VAL A 17 -15.84 8.56 -5.21
CA VAL A 17 -15.87 7.11 -4.99
C VAL A 17 -15.07 6.37 -6.07
N TYR A 18 -15.18 6.78 -7.32
CA TYR A 18 -14.41 6.23 -8.42
C TYR A 18 -12.90 6.42 -8.20
N MET A 19 -12.46 7.65 -7.87
CA MET A 19 -11.05 7.97 -7.61
C MET A 19 -10.50 7.13 -6.48
N VAL A 20 -11.21 7.07 -5.35
CA VAL A 20 -10.78 6.31 -4.16
C VAL A 20 -10.74 4.82 -4.48
N ALA A 21 -11.78 4.26 -5.07
CA ALA A 21 -11.85 2.83 -5.38
C ALA A 21 -10.72 2.38 -6.32
N VAL A 22 -10.51 3.10 -7.43
CA VAL A 22 -9.45 2.77 -8.39
C VAL A 22 -8.07 2.90 -7.75
N SER A 23 -7.83 4.01 -7.02
CA SER A 23 -6.55 4.24 -6.35
C SER A 23 -6.26 3.17 -5.31
N MET A 24 -7.24 2.77 -4.50
CA MET A 24 -7.09 1.73 -3.48
C MET A 24 -6.84 0.35 -4.08
N ILE A 25 -7.55 -0.02 -5.14
CA ILE A 25 -7.35 -1.32 -5.81
C ILE A 25 -5.91 -1.41 -6.34
N VAL A 26 -5.46 -0.41 -7.09
CA VAL A 26 -4.12 -0.40 -7.69
C VAL A 26 -3.04 -0.30 -6.61
N ALA A 27 -3.21 0.59 -5.64
CA ALA A 27 -2.25 0.76 -4.55
C ALA A 27 -2.16 -0.50 -3.67
N SER A 28 -3.27 -1.21 -3.42
CA SER A 28 -3.26 -2.48 -2.68
C SER A 28 -2.60 -3.59 -3.47
N ALA A 29 -2.84 -3.68 -4.77
CA ALA A 29 -2.22 -4.69 -5.63
C ALA A 29 -0.68 -4.59 -5.64
N ILE A 30 -0.12 -3.39 -5.47
CA ILE A 30 1.33 -3.15 -5.41
C ILE A 30 1.81 -3.11 -3.95
N GLY A 31 1.08 -2.45 -3.07
CA GLY A 31 1.45 -2.23 -1.67
C GLY A 31 1.48 -3.49 -0.84
N ILE A 32 0.54 -4.43 -1.05
CA ILE A 32 0.50 -5.70 -0.31
C ILE A 32 1.75 -6.55 -0.59
N PRO A 33 2.13 -6.86 -1.85
CA PRO A 33 3.38 -7.57 -2.14
C PRO A 33 4.61 -6.84 -1.60
N LEU A 34 4.63 -5.50 -1.70
CA LEU A 34 5.73 -4.69 -1.18
C LEU A 34 5.86 -4.80 0.35
N GLY A 35 4.75 -4.80 1.09
CA GLY A 35 4.73 -4.99 2.54
C GLY A 35 5.21 -6.39 2.95
N VAL A 36 4.82 -7.42 2.21
CA VAL A 36 5.32 -8.78 2.40
C VAL A 36 6.82 -8.86 2.16
N LEU A 37 7.34 -8.22 1.12
CA LEU A 37 8.77 -8.15 0.84
C LEU A 37 9.53 -7.40 1.93
N LEU A 38 8.99 -6.29 2.44
CA LEU A 38 9.59 -5.55 3.55
C LEU A 38 9.75 -6.42 4.79
N LEU A 39 8.73 -7.20 5.15
CA LEU A 39 8.85 -8.13 6.27
C LEU A 39 9.85 -9.25 5.94
N ALA A 40 9.68 -9.94 4.82
CA ALA A 40 10.46 -11.12 4.47
C ALA A 40 11.98 -10.85 4.42
N THR A 41 12.37 -9.66 3.98
CA THR A 41 13.77 -9.24 3.89
C THR A 41 14.31 -8.63 5.18
N GLY A 42 13.48 -8.47 6.22
CA GLY A 42 13.84 -7.89 7.52
C GLY A 42 14.88 -8.71 8.28
N LYS A 43 15.49 -8.08 9.29
CA LYS A 43 16.45 -8.74 10.20
C LYS A 43 15.72 -9.82 11.02
N ASN A 44 16.33 -11.00 11.13
CA ASN A 44 15.76 -12.20 11.78
C ASN A 44 14.45 -12.68 11.12
N GLN A 45 14.26 -12.42 9.82
CA GLN A 45 13.14 -12.90 9.05
C GLN A 45 13.57 -13.96 8.02
N VAL A 46 12.62 -14.45 7.25
CA VAL A 46 12.76 -15.66 6.42
C VAL A 46 13.85 -15.57 5.33
N LEU A 47 14.18 -14.37 4.84
CA LEU A 47 15.16 -14.16 3.75
C LEU A 47 16.42 -13.39 4.17
N GLU A 48 16.40 -12.69 5.31
CA GLU A 48 17.54 -11.91 5.87
C GLU A 48 18.38 -11.11 4.86
N LEU A 49 17.76 -10.40 3.93
CA LEU A 49 18.46 -9.56 2.97
C LEU A 49 18.62 -8.13 3.54
N GLY A 50 19.52 -7.94 4.50
CA GLY A 50 19.65 -6.69 5.27
C GLY A 50 19.86 -5.42 4.42
N ILE A 51 20.62 -5.50 3.32
CA ILE A 51 20.86 -4.36 2.43
C ILE A 51 19.58 -4.04 1.64
N ALA A 52 18.94 -5.05 1.05
CA ALA A 52 17.70 -4.88 0.28
C ALA A 52 16.57 -4.31 1.16
N ASN A 53 16.43 -4.81 2.40
CA ASN A 53 15.45 -4.30 3.35
C ASN A 53 15.71 -2.84 3.72
N LYS A 54 16.97 -2.46 4.01
CA LYS A 54 17.33 -1.08 4.34
C LYS A 54 17.00 -0.12 3.20
N THR A 55 17.37 -0.48 1.98
CA THR A 55 17.09 0.34 0.79
C THR A 55 15.59 0.48 0.54
N LEU A 56 14.85 -0.64 0.57
CA LEU A 56 13.41 -0.64 0.35
C LEU A 56 12.67 0.15 1.44
N SER A 57 13.05 -0.06 2.71
CA SER A 57 12.51 0.71 3.84
C SER A 57 12.83 2.20 3.75
N ALA A 58 14.02 2.56 3.29
CA ALA A 58 14.41 3.96 3.09
C ALA A 58 13.55 4.62 2.01
N ILE A 59 13.35 3.96 0.87
CA ILE A 59 12.48 4.46 -0.22
C ILE A 59 11.04 4.66 0.28
N VAL A 60 10.46 3.64 0.92
CA VAL A 60 9.10 3.70 1.46
C VAL A 60 8.96 4.83 2.48
N ASN A 61 9.92 4.99 3.38
CA ASN A 61 9.89 6.06 4.38
C ASN A 61 10.09 7.44 3.75
N CYS A 62 10.98 7.56 2.76
CA CYS A 62 11.20 8.82 2.04
C CYS A 62 9.92 9.32 1.37
N VAL A 63 9.23 8.47 0.62
CA VAL A 63 7.96 8.85 -0.02
C VAL A 63 6.90 9.24 1.01
N ARG A 64 6.79 8.52 2.12
CA ARG A 64 5.83 8.84 3.21
C ARG A 64 6.17 10.14 3.95
N SER A 65 7.42 10.55 3.96
CA SER A 65 7.84 11.80 4.62
C SER A 65 7.51 13.05 3.79
N ILE A 66 7.19 12.88 2.51
CA ILE A 66 6.82 13.99 1.64
C ILE A 66 5.34 14.35 1.88
N PRO A 67 5.01 15.61 2.23
CA PRO A 67 3.63 16.04 2.28
C PRO A 67 2.91 15.80 0.95
N PHE A 68 1.68 15.28 1.01
CA PHE A 68 0.92 14.89 -0.19
C PHE A 68 0.83 16.00 -1.25
N ILE A 69 0.66 17.26 -0.82
CA ILE A 69 0.59 18.40 -1.74
C ILE A 69 1.88 18.56 -2.53
N ILE A 70 3.04 18.40 -1.88
CA ILE A 70 4.35 18.48 -2.55
C ILE A 70 4.54 17.33 -3.52
N LEU A 71 4.17 16.12 -3.10
CA LEU A 71 4.19 14.93 -3.96
C LEU A 71 3.32 15.11 -5.20
N MET A 72 2.10 15.63 -5.02
CA MET A 72 1.16 15.88 -6.11
C MET A 72 1.75 16.84 -7.15
N VAL A 73 2.36 17.97 -6.70
CA VAL A 73 3.00 18.93 -7.59
C VAL A 73 4.22 18.34 -8.29
N ALA A 74 5.06 17.61 -7.57
CA ALA A 74 6.26 16.99 -8.13
C ALA A 74 5.94 15.92 -9.21
N ILE A 75 4.79 15.28 -9.12
CA ILE A 75 4.35 14.21 -10.03
C ILE A 75 3.57 14.73 -11.24
N ILE A 76 3.25 16.03 -11.31
CA ILE A 76 2.53 16.62 -12.46
C ILE A 76 3.13 16.21 -13.82
N PRO A 77 4.45 16.27 -14.06
CA PRO A 77 5.02 15.87 -15.34
C PRO A 77 4.76 14.39 -15.66
N PHE A 78 4.88 13.53 -14.65
CA PHE A 78 4.63 12.09 -14.76
C PHE A 78 3.16 11.79 -15.01
N THR A 79 2.25 12.48 -14.32
CA THR A 79 0.80 12.36 -14.54
C THR A 79 0.42 12.74 -15.97
N ARG A 80 1.02 13.80 -16.52
CA ARG A 80 0.80 14.20 -17.92
C ARG A 80 1.26 13.14 -18.93
N LEU A 81 2.35 12.44 -18.64
CA LEU A 81 2.84 11.36 -19.51
C LEU A 81 1.89 10.16 -19.54
N ILE A 82 1.23 9.85 -18.42
CA ILE A 82 0.35 8.67 -18.30
C ILE A 82 -1.07 8.99 -18.79
N VAL A 83 -1.62 10.14 -18.37
CA VAL A 83 -3.04 10.47 -18.56
C VAL A 83 -3.26 11.48 -19.69
N GLY A 84 -2.20 12.15 -20.14
CA GLY A 84 -2.27 13.23 -21.14
C GLY A 84 -2.75 14.58 -20.57
N SER A 85 -3.21 14.62 -19.31
CA SER A 85 -3.68 15.82 -18.62
C SER A 85 -3.16 15.85 -17.19
N SER A 86 -3.01 17.04 -16.60
CA SER A 86 -2.68 17.21 -15.18
C SER A 86 -3.86 17.65 -14.33
N ILE A 87 -5.02 17.84 -14.94
CA ILE A 87 -6.25 18.33 -14.29
C ILE A 87 -7.38 17.35 -14.58
N GLY A 88 -8.20 17.08 -13.57
CA GLY A 88 -9.37 16.21 -13.66
C GLY A 88 -9.30 14.99 -12.77
N THR A 89 -10.42 14.28 -12.66
CA THR A 89 -10.63 13.11 -11.79
C THR A 89 -9.61 12.02 -12.08
N THR A 90 -9.37 11.69 -13.34
CA THR A 90 -8.43 10.65 -13.76
C THR A 90 -6.96 11.04 -13.47
N ALA A 91 -6.62 12.31 -13.63
CA ALA A 91 -5.28 12.81 -13.33
C ALA A 91 -4.96 12.73 -11.83
N ALA A 92 -5.95 12.95 -10.96
CA ALA A 92 -5.77 12.88 -9.51
C ALA A 92 -5.55 11.44 -8.99
N ILE A 93 -5.96 10.41 -9.75
CA ILE A 93 -5.75 9.00 -9.39
C ILE A 93 -4.24 8.67 -9.30
N VAL A 94 -3.42 9.20 -10.20
CA VAL A 94 -1.98 8.89 -10.25
C VAL A 94 -1.24 9.26 -8.97
N PRO A 95 -1.29 10.52 -8.47
CA PRO A 95 -0.65 10.88 -7.21
C PRO A 95 -1.26 10.15 -6.00
N LEU A 96 -2.56 9.86 -6.00
CA LEU A 96 -3.21 9.07 -4.95
C LEU A 96 -2.64 7.65 -4.88
N ILE A 97 -2.46 6.96 -6.01
CA ILE A 97 -1.84 5.63 -6.06
C ILE A 97 -0.42 5.70 -5.48
N ILE A 98 0.41 6.63 -5.96
CA ILE A 98 1.82 6.72 -5.57
C ILE A 98 1.98 7.02 -4.07
N ALA A 99 1.11 7.86 -3.51
CA ALA A 99 1.09 8.15 -2.07
C ALA A 99 0.60 6.96 -1.24
N SER A 100 -0.39 6.21 -1.73
CA SER A 100 -1.02 5.11 -0.99
C SER A 100 -0.18 3.83 -0.97
N ILE A 101 0.62 3.55 -2.01
CA ILE A 101 1.47 2.34 -2.08
C ILE A 101 2.37 2.20 -0.85
N PRO A 102 3.23 3.18 -0.47
CA PRO A 102 4.11 3.04 0.67
C PRO A 102 3.36 3.02 2.01
N LEU A 103 2.20 3.67 2.08
CA LEU A 103 1.35 3.61 3.25
C LEU A 103 0.82 2.19 3.46
N ILE A 104 0.20 1.60 2.44
CA ILE A 104 -0.31 0.22 2.47
C ILE A 104 0.81 -0.78 2.74
N ALA A 105 1.98 -0.62 2.10
CA ALA A 105 3.11 -1.49 2.33
C ALA A 105 3.53 -1.54 3.81
N ARG A 106 3.54 -0.39 4.49
CA ARG A 106 3.85 -0.31 5.93
C ARG A 106 2.77 -0.90 6.81
N LEU A 107 1.51 -0.68 6.48
CA LEU A 107 0.40 -1.28 7.22
C LEU A 107 0.44 -2.80 7.13
N VAL A 108 0.66 -3.34 5.94
CA VAL A 108 0.82 -4.79 5.72
C VAL A 108 2.03 -5.34 6.47
N GLU A 109 3.18 -4.67 6.40
CA GLU A 109 4.38 -5.06 7.16
C GLU A 109 4.09 -5.11 8.67
N THR A 110 3.40 -4.10 9.20
CA THR A 110 3.04 -4.03 10.62
C THR A 110 2.10 -5.16 11.00
N SER A 111 1.05 -5.42 10.23
CA SER A 111 0.12 -6.54 10.46
C SER A 111 0.81 -7.90 10.44
N LEU A 112 1.75 -8.09 9.52
CA LEU A 112 2.52 -9.33 9.44
C LEU A 112 3.49 -9.49 10.63
N ARG A 113 4.00 -8.40 11.21
CA ARG A 113 4.85 -8.43 12.42
C ARG A 113 4.09 -8.81 13.68
N GLU A 114 2.78 -8.69 13.71
CA GLU A 114 1.92 -9.12 14.82
C GLU A 114 1.84 -10.65 14.93
N VAL A 115 2.20 -11.39 13.87
CA VAL A 115 2.21 -12.86 13.89
C VAL A 115 3.33 -13.34 14.81
N PRO A 116 3.03 -14.18 15.83
CA PRO A 116 4.02 -14.67 16.77
C PRO A 116 5.16 -15.41 16.07
N TYR A 117 6.40 -15.06 16.41
CA TYR A 117 7.61 -15.66 15.81
C TYR A 117 7.70 -17.17 16.00
N GLY A 118 7.16 -17.70 17.12
CA GLY A 118 7.11 -19.13 17.40
C GLY A 118 6.38 -19.97 16.32
N LEU A 119 5.42 -19.35 15.58
CA LEU A 119 4.77 -20.03 14.43
C LEU A 119 5.74 -20.16 13.25
N ILE A 120 6.60 -19.18 13.06
CA ILE A 120 7.63 -19.20 12.02
C ILE A 120 8.69 -20.25 12.36
N GLU A 121 9.17 -20.30 13.62
CA GLU A 121 10.10 -21.30 14.10
C GLU A 121 9.56 -22.71 13.98
N ALA A 122 8.32 -22.94 14.38
CA ALA A 122 7.66 -24.23 14.24
C ALA A 122 7.57 -24.67 12.77
N ALA A 123 7.23 -23.77 11.86
CA ALA A 123 7.19 -24.08 10.44
C ALA A 123 8.60 -24.37 9.87
N LEU A 124 9.61 -23.61 10.28
CA LEU A 124 11.02 -23.89 9.90
C LEU A 124 11.49 -25.24 10.40
N SER A 125 11.16 -25.60 11.63
CA SER A 125 11.52 -26.91 12.23
C SER A 125 10.86 -28.07 11.49
N MET A 126 9.72 -27.86 10.84
CA MET A 126 9.05 -28.81 9.96
C MET A 126 9.60 -28.82 8.52
N GLY A 127 10.65 -28.04 8.23
CA GLY A 127 11.27 -27.98 6.90
C GLY A 127 10.48 -27.13 5.89
N ALA A 128 9.62 -26.23 6.33
CA ALA A 128 8.87 -25.37 5.43
C ALA A 128 9.81 -24.35 4.72
N THR A 129 9.59 -24.18 3.41
CA THR A 129 10.33 -23.18 2.63
C THR A 129 9.85 -21.75 2.95
N PRO A 130 10.69 -20.71 2.73
CA PRO A 130 10.30 -19.31 2.90
C PRO A 130 8.96 -18.94 2.27
N TYR A 131 8.73 -19.38 1.06
CA TYR A 131 7.48 -19.16 0.33
C TYR A 131 6.27 -19.83 1.00
N GLN A 132 6.45 -21.04 1.52
CA GLN A 132 5.40 -21.75 2.24
C GLN A 132 5.04 -21.06 3.56
N ILE A 133 6.04 -20.54 4.28
CA ILE A 133 5.83 -19.79 5.52
C ILE A 133 5.03 -18.52 5.24
N ILE A 134 5.41 -17.74 4.21
CA ILE A 134 4.69 -16.51 3.84
C ILE A 134 3.24 -16.84 3.46
N ARG A 135 3.03 -17.82 2.57
CA ARG A 135 1.73 -18.09 2.00
C ARG A 135 0.78 -18.84 2.93
N ARG A 136 1.29 -19.79 3.75
CA ARG A 136 0.48 -20.69 4.57
C ARG A 136 0.40 -20.31 6.04
N VAL A 137 1.34 -19.52 6.53
CA VAL A 137 1.42 -19.13 7.94
C VAL A 137 1.20 -17.63 8.10
N LEU A 138 2.04 -16.81 7.52
CA LEU A 138 2.02 -15.35 7.72
C LEU A 138 0.77 -14.70 7.14
N LEU A 139 0.51 -14.88 5.85
CA LEU A 139 -0.63 -14.25 5.18
C LEU A 139 -1.97 -14.64 5.79
N PRO A 140 -2.33 -15.92 6.00
CA PRO A 140 -3.62 -16.27 6.57
C PRO A 140 -3.82 -15.76 8.00
N LYS A 141 -2.75 -15.74 8.81
CA LYS A 141 -2.79 -15.26 10.19
C LYS A 141 -2.89 -13.73 10.27
N ALA A 142 -2.24 -13.01 9.38
CA ALA A 142 -2.27 -11.55 9.34
C ALA A 142 -3.49 -10.97 8.60
N MET A 143 -4.21 -11.76 7.81
CA MET A 143 -5.35 -11.28 7.00
C MET A 143 -6.38 -10.46 7.79
N PRO A 144 -6.83 -10.88 8.99
CA PRO A 144 -7.79 -10.05 9.75
C PRO A 144 -7.23 -8.67 10.11
N SER A 145 -5.95 -8.60 10.53
CA SER A 145 -5.27 -7.35 10.84
C SER A 145 -5.06 -6.50 9.58
N ILE A 146 -4.66 -7.10 8.47
CA ILE A 146 -4.49 -6.41 7.17
C ILE A 146 -5.82 -5.78 6.74
N VAL A 147 -6.91 -6.53 6.77
CA VAL A 147 -8.23 -6.02 6.40
C VAL A 147 -8.65 -4.87 7.33
N ALA A 148 -8.49 -5.04 8.64
CA ALA A 148 -8.81 -3.99 9.61
C ALA A 148 -8.00 -2.70 9.37
N GLN A 149 -6.71 -2.82 9.06
CA GLN A 149 -5.87 -1.65 8.77
C GLN A 149 -6.20 -1.01 7.41
N LEU A 150 -6.52 -1.79 6.40
CA LEU A 150 -6.95 -1.26 5.09
C LEU A 150 -8.26 -0.48 5.19
N THR A 151 -9.22 -0.93 6.00
CA THR A 151 -10.46 -0.18 6.24
C THR A 151 -10.25 1.15 6.96
N THR A 152 -9.14 1.35 7.63
CA THR A 152 -8.79 2.62 8.27
C THR A 152 -8.21 3.64 7.28
N VAL A 153 -7.72 3.19 6.12
CA VAL A 153 -7.10 4.02 5.08
C VAL A 153 -8.15 4.55 4.08
N ILE A 154 -9.30 3.89 3.97
CA ILE A 154 -10.42 4.28 3.10
C ILE A 154 -11.26 5.37 3.76
#